data_a4fcfa81f54f0d954980194ebc74a2b7
#
_entry.id   a4fcfa81f54f0d954980194ebc74a2b7
#
_cell.length_a   1.000
_cell.length_b   1.000
_cell.length_c   1.000
_cell.angle_alpha   90.00
_cell.angle_beta   90.00
_cell.angle_gamma   90.00
#
_symmetry.space_group_name_H-M   'P 1'
#
loop_
_entity.id
_entity.type
_entity.pdbx_description
1 polymer ?
#
loop_
_entity_poly.entity_id
_entity_poly.type
_entity_poly.pdbx_seq_one_letter_code
_entity_poly.pdbx_strand_id
1 'polypeptide(L)'
;MTRSDHIEKMNELSASERIFTSAQAERLGITRKALSQAAASDRAERIAHGAYRLSGTPSSEIDELTAVWKLTNPTKFTSERMARWDGVVVGGSTASSLLGIGDFWLSPYRLYAPRRINSRLSYARFSKRVVDEADVTWLRGLPVTRLERTLMDLCLDFEDPSLVENALRDATREGIDFEHLRELISKQPTRGAASALFRTLAETAASLREGSTP
;
A
#
# COMPACT_ATOMS: atom_id res chain seq x y z
N MET A 1 -25.95 -17.46 -18.78
CA MET A 1 -24.55 -17.71 -18.44
C MET A 1 -24.46 -19.02 -17.68
N THR A 2 -23.66 -19.96 -18.18
CA THR A 2 -23.54 -21.32 -17.64
C THR A 2 -22.55 -21.33 -16.45
N ARG A 3 -22.50 -22.44 -15.70
CA ARG A 3 -21.51 -22.62 -14.61
C ARG A 3 -20.08 -22.61 -15.15
N SER A 4 -19.88 -23.14 -16.35
CA SER A 4 -18.58 -23.17 -17.03
C SER A 4 -18.09 -21.76 -17.34
N ASP A 5 -18.97 -20.89 -17.87
CA ASP A 5 -18.62 -19.51 -18.21
C ASP A 5 -18.18 -18.69 -16.97
N HIS A 6 -18.79 -18.96 -15.81
CA HIS A 6 -18.38 -18.30 -14.56
C HIS A 6 -17.00 -18.74 -14.09
N ILE A 7 -16.64 -20.03 -14.29
CA ILE A 7 -15.33 -20.56 -13.88
C ILE A 7 -14.24 -19.94 -14.78
N GLU A 8 -14.44 -19.92 -16.08
CA GLU A 8 -13.50 -19.33 -17.04
C GLU A 8 -13.24 -17.86 -16.72
N LYS A 9 -14.29 -17.07 -16.56
CA LYS A 9 -14.16 -15.65 -16.17
C LYS A 9 -13.52 -15.43 -14.81
N MET A 10 -13.75 -16.31 -13.83
CA MET A 10 -13.03 -16.26 -12.55
C MET A 10 -11.54 -16.53 -12.71
N ASN A 11 -11.16 -17.45 -13.57
CA ASN A 11 -9.76 -17.74 -13.88
C ASN A 11 -9.06 -16.55 -14.56
N GLU A 12 -9.70 -15.94 -15.57
CA GLU A 12 -9.21 -14.72 -16.21
C GLU A 12 -9.04 -13.58 -15.23
N LEU A 13 -10.06 -13.36 -14.38
CA LEU A 13 -10.03 -12.32 -13.36
C LEU A 13 -8.90 -12.57 -12.34
N SER A 14 -8.71 -13.81 -11.91
CA SER A 14 -7.65 -14.17 -10.98
C SER A 14 -6.26 -14.04 -11.62
N ALA A 15 -6.11 -14.34 -12.89
CA ALA A 15 -4.85 -14.18 -13.60
C ALA A 15 -4.40 -12.71 -13.70
N SER A 16 -5.36 -11.79 -13.88
CA SER A 16 -5.08 -10.35 -13.99
C SER A 16 -5.00 -9.63 -12.63
N GLU A 17 -5.82 -10.03 -11.67
CA GLU A 17 -6.00 -9.30 -10.41
C GLU A 17 -5.44 -10.04 -9.19
N ARG A 18 -5.17 -11.33 -9.28
CA ARG A 18 -4.77 -12.23 -8.19
C ARG A 18 -5.79 -12.24 -7.03
N ILE A 19 -5.94 -11.12 -6.33
CA ILE A 19 -7.04 -10.82 -5.40
C ILE A 19 -8.06 -9.96 -6.15
N PHE A 20 -9.30 -10.36 -6.15
CA PHE A 20 -10.37 -9.62 -6.82
C PHE A 20 -11.56 -9.38 -5.89
N THR A 21 -12.32 -8.34 -6.19
CA THR A 21 -13.50 -7.99 -5.39
C THR A 21 -14.78 -8.59 -6.01
N SER A 22 -15.82 -8.73 -5.20
CA SER A 22 -17.14 -9.11 -5.70
C SER A 22 -17.68 -8.12 -6.74
N ALA A 23 -17.36 -6.83 -6.61
CA ALA A 23 -17.78 -5.81 -7.57
C ALA A 23 -17.05 -5.91 -8.91
N GLN A 24 -15.75 -6.26 -8.92
CA GLN A 24 -15.02 -6.58 -10.16
C GLN A 24 -15.62 -7.82 -10.85
N ALA A 25 -15.93 -8.85 -10.07
CA ALA A 25 -16.57 -10.06 -10.58
C ALA A 25 -17.96 -9.77 -11.19
N GLU A 26 -18.75 -8.93 -10.54
CA GLU A 26 -20.07 -8.48 -11.07
C GLU A 26 -19.93 -7.74 -12.39
N ARG A 27 -18.90 -6.92 -12.58
CA ARG A 27 -18.63 -6.23 -13.87
C ARG A 27 -18.40 -7.21 -15.02
N LEU A 28 -17.86 -8.41 -14.74
CA LEU A 28 -17.67 -9.48 -15.71
C LEU A 28 -18.88 -10.42 -15.80
N GLY A 29 -19.98 -10.11 -15.09
CA GLY A 29 -21.19 -10.92 -15.07
C GLY A 29 -21.12 -12.14 -14.14
N ILE A 30 -20.13 -12.23 -13.25
CA ILE A 30 -20.05 -13.27 -12.22
C ILE A 30 -20.96 -12.86 -11.05
N THR A 31 -21.99 -13.62 -10.79
CA THR A 31 -22.95 -13.30 -9.72
C THR A 31 -22.39 -13.54 -8.33
N ARG A 32 -22.89 -12.82 -7.32
CA ARG A 32 -22.55 -13.07 -5.89
C ARG A 32 -22.85 -14.50 -5.47
N LYS A 33 -23.93 -15.10 -6.02
CA LYS A 33 -24.27 -16.51 -5.78
C LYS A 33 -23.18 -17.44 -6.30
N ALA A 34 -22.64 -17.19 -7.50
CA ALA A 34 -21.54 -17.97 -8.08
C ALA A 34 -20.27 -17.86 -7.24
N LEU A 35 -19.91 -16.66 -6.74
CA LEU A 35 -18.79 -16.45 -5.82
C LEU A 35 -18.99 -17.18 -4.49
N SER A 36 -20.16 -17.09 -3.89
CA SER A 36 -20.48 -17.81 -2.65
C SER A 36 -20.39 -19.32 -2.83
N GLN A 37 -20.87 -19.86 -3.96
CA GLN A 37 -20.75 -21.27 -4.30
C GLN A 37 -19.31 -21.69 -4.55
N ALA A 38 -18.49 -20.84 -5.18
CA ALA A 38 -17.07 -21.10 -5.36
C ALA A 38 -16.34 -21.16 -4.01
N ALA A 39 -16.65 -20.24 -3.10
CA ALA A 39 -16.10 -20.25 -1.74
C ALA A 39 -16.56 -21.47 -0.92
N ALA A 40 -17.85 -21.83 -1.00
CA ALA A 40 -18.39 -23.00 -0.30
C ALA A 40 -17.88 -24.35 -0.83
N SER A 41 -17.32 -24.38 -2.04
CA SER A 41 -16.72 -25.58 -2.66
C SER A 41 -15.18 -25.49 -2.74
N ASP A 42 -14.56 -24.69 -1.90
CA ASP A 42 -13.10 -24.51 -1.79
C ASP A 42 -12.39 -24.16 -3.09
N ARG A 43 -13.12 -23.62 -4.09
CA ARG A 43 -12.56 -23.12 -5.34
C ARG A 43 -12.11 -21.67 -5.28
N ALA A 44 -12.61 -20.93 -4.30
CA ALA A 44 -12.16 -19.60 -3.97
C ALA A 44 -12.06 -19.46 -2.44
N GLU A 45 -11.05 -18.75 -2.01
CA GLU A 45 -10.86 -18.36 -0.61
C GLU A 45 -11.31 -16.92 -0.42
N ARG A 46 -12.03 -16.65 0.65
CA ARG A 46 -12.45 -15.30 1.02
C ARG A 46 -11.38 -14.65 1.89
N ILE A 47 -10.57 -13.78 1.30
CA ILE A 47 -9.48 -13.07 2.00
C ILE A 47 -10.03 -11.99 2.94
N ALA A 48 -11.05 -11.26 2.48
CA ALA A 48 -11.77 -10.28 3.27
C ALA A 48 -13.25 -10.23 2.85
N HIS A 49 -14.09 -9.51 3.60
CA HIS A 49 -15.49 -9.35 3.18
C HIS A 49 -15.58 -8.62 1.84
N GLY A 50 -15.97 -9.35 0.79
CA GLY A 50 -16.06 -8.84 -0.58
C GLY A 50 -14.78 -8.93 -1.42
N ALA A 51 -13.73 -9.58 -0.92
CA ALA A 51 -12.50 -9.86 -1.66
C ALA A 51 -12.14 -11.35 -1.62
N TYR A 52 -11.69 -11.89 -2.74
CA TYR A 52 -11.49 -13.31 -2.97
C TYR A 52 -10.18 -13.58 -3.71
N ARG A 53 -9.64 -14.79 -3.49
CA ARG A 53 -8.54 -15.40 -4.24
C ARG A 53 -9.01 -16.78 -4.73
N LEU A 54 -8.63 -17.20 -5.93
CA LEU A 54 -8.86 -18.59 -6.36
C LEU A 54 -7.90 -19.54 -5.65
N SER A 55 -8.39 -20.71 -5.29
CA SER A 55 -7.63 -21.70 -4.52
C SER A 55 -6.38 -22.22 -5.20
N GLY A 56 -6.29 -22.15 -6.54
CA GLY A 56 -5.08 -22.47 -7.31
C GLY A 56 -4.03 -21.34 -7.34
N THR A 57 -4.34 -20.15 -6.81
CA THR A 57 -3.40 -19.03 -6.76
C THR A 57 -2.56 -19.13 -5.48
N PRO A 58 -1.22 -19.14 -5.56
CA PRO A 58 -0.37 -19.19 -4.38
C PRO A 58 -0.67 -18.06 -3.39
N SER A 59 -0.67 -18.35 -2.08
CA SER A 59 -0.84 -17.33 -1.04
C SER A 59 0.37 -16.40 -0.95
N SER A 60 0.14 -15.17 -0.48
CA SER A 60 1.19 -14.19 -0.22
C SER A 60 0.89 -13.44 1.06
N GLU A 61 1.92 -13.04 1.77
CA GLU A 61 1.84 -12.20 2.97
C GLU A 61 1.08 -10.88 2.76
N ILE A 62 1.03 -10.39 1.50
CA ILE A 62 0.33 -9.14 1.15
C ILE A 62 -1.10 -9.36 0.63
N ASP A 63 -1.65 -10.56 0.65
CA ASP A 63 -3.00 -10.83 0.12
C ASP A 63 -4.07 -10.03 0.85
N GLU A 64 -3.99 -9.98 2.17
CA GLU A 64 -4.93 -9.22 2.99
C GLU A 64 -4.79 -7.71 2.77
N LEU A 65 -3.55 -7.20 2.70
CA LEU A 65 -3.28 -5.79 2.35
C LEU A 65 -3.83 -5.45 0.96
N THR A 66 -3.62 -6.35 -0.01
CA THR A 66 -4.15 -6.19 -1.38
C THR A 66 -5.68 -6.13 -1.37
N ALA A 67 -6.33 -7.01 -0.61
CA ALA A 67 -7.78 -6.99 -0.44
C ALA A 67 -8.26 -5.65 0.17
N VAL A 68 -7.59 -5.17 1.23
CA VAL A 68 -7.89 -3.89 1.88
C VAL A 68 -7.79 -2.74 0.88
N TRP A 69 -6.70 -2.66 0.10
CA TRP A 69 -6.52 -1.61 -0.91
C TRP A 69 -7.59 -1.69 -2.01
N LYS A 70 -7.87 -2.87 -2.56
CA LYS A 70 -8.89 -3.05 -3.59
C LYS A 70 -10.28 -2.65 -3.12
N LEU A 71 -10.62 -2.92 -1.87
CA LEU A 71 -11.91 -2.57 -1.28
C LEU A 71 -12.10 -1.05 -1.07
N THR A 72 -11.06 -0.23 -1.19
CA THR A 72 -11.19 1.24 -1.20
C THR A 72 -11.86 1.77 -2.46
N ASN A 73 -11.77 1.01 -3.58
CA ASN A 73 -12.41 1.30 -4.85
C ASN A 73 -12.80 -0.03 -5.55
N PRO A 74 -13.82 -0.74 -5.03
CA PRO A 74 -14.03 -2.16 -5.31
C PRO A 74 -14.47 -2.47 -6.74
N THR A 75 -14.92 -1.47 -7.50
CA THR A 75 -15.35 -1.66 -8.89
C THR A 75 -14.20 -1.55 -9.88
N LYS A 76 -13.11 -0.87 -9.52
CA LYS A 76 -12.00 -0.60 -10.43
C LYS A 76 -10.99 -1.74 -10.46
N PHE A 77 -10.54 -2.11 -11.68
CA PHE A 77 -9.41 -3.01 -11.86
C PHE A 77 -8.09 -2.32 -11.51
N THR A 78 -7.07 -3.10 -11.20
CA THR A 78 -5.74 -2.56 -10.89
C THR A 78 -5.19 -1.72 -12.04
N SER A 79 -5.32 -2.19 -13.28
CA SER A 79 -4.92 -1.45 -14.48
C SER A 79 -5.63 -0.10 -14.65
N GLU A 80 -6.91 -0.03 -14.32
CA GLU A 80 -7.68 1.23 -14.37
C GLU A 80 -7.19 2.24 -13.30
N ARG A 81 -6.78 1.74 -12.12
CA ARG A 81 -6.24 2.57 -11.04
C ARG A 81 -4.81 3.00 -11.32
N MET A 82 -4.03 2.18 -12.03
CA MET A 82 -2.70 2.55 -12.53
C MET A 82 -2.77 3.62 -13.62
N ALA A 83 -3.72 3.47 -14.57
CA ALA A 83 -3.90 4.42 -15.65
C ALA A 83 -4.48 5.78 -15.20
N ARG A 84 -5.18 5.79 -14.05
CA ARG A 84 -5.75 7.00 -13.46
C ARG A 84 -5.61 6.94 -11.95
N TRP A 85 -4.57 7.61 -11.46
CA TRP A 85 -4.26 7.72 -10.03
C TRP A 85 -5.47 8.17 -9.21
N ASP A 86 -5.85 7.39 -8.20
CA ASP A 86 -7.01 7.68 -7.32
C ASP A 86 -6.61 8.18 -5.93
N GLY A 87 -5.33 8.35 -5.67
CA GLY A 87 -4.80 8.91 -4.44
C GLY A 87 -4.74 7.94 -3.25
N VAL A 88 -5.11 6.66 -3.43
CA VAL A 88 -5.07 5.69 -2.33
C VAL A 88 -3.80 4.85 -2.40
N VAL A 89 -2.93 4.98 -1.42
CA VAL A 89 -1.58 4.42 -1.39
C VAL A 89 -1.27 3.73 -0.05
N VAL A 90 -0.47 2.70 -0.09
CA VAL A 90 0.17 2.11 1.09
C VAL A 90 1.31 3.03 1.53
N GLY A 91 1.34 3.43 2.81
CA GLY A 91 2.33 4.38 3.33
C GLY A 91 2.82 4.04 4.73
N GLY A 92 3.65 4.91 5.30
CA GLY A 92 4.17 4.82 6.66
C GLY A 92 4.88 3.50 6.95
N SER A 93 4.66 2.94 8.14
CA SER A 93 5.29 1.69 8.60
C SER A 93 5.04 0.50 7.66
N THR A 94 3.85 0.39 7.05
CA THR A 94 3.57 -0.68 6.07
C THR A 94 4.39 -0.51 4.78
N ALA A 95 4.53 0.72 4.26
CA ALA A 95 5.38 0.98 3.11
C ALA A 95 6.85 0.71 3.43
N SER A 96 7.32 1.13 4.60
CA SER A 96 8.67 0.85 5.10
C SER A 96 8.97 -0.65 5.10
N SER A 97 8.07 -1.46 5.66
CA SER A 97 8.16 -2.93 5.66
C SER A 97 8.21 -3.52 4.24
N LEU A 98 7.37 -3.03 3.31
CA LEU A 98 7.35 -3.49 1.92
C LEU A 98 8.61 -3.12 1.14
N LEU A 99 9.19 -1.96 1.43
CA LEU A 99 10.43 -1.46 0.83
C LEU A 99 11.68 -2.09 1.45
N GLY A 100 11.54 -2.83 2.56
CA GLY A 100 12.64 -3.46 3.28
C GLY A 100 13.55 -2.46 4.00
N ILE A 101 13.01 -1.31 4.43
CA ILE A 101 13.76 -0.28 5.17
C ILE A 101 13.27 -0.18 6.62
N GLY A 102 14.20 -0.16 7.57
CA GLY A 102 13.93 -0.13 9.01
C GLY A 102 13.23 -1.40 9.51
N ASP A 103 12.96 -1.44 10.81
CA ASP A 103 12.40 -2.60 11.50
C ASP A 103 10.90 -2.43 11.78
N PHE A 104 10.12 -2.23 10.71
CA PHE A 104 8.68 -2.03 10.82
C PHE A 104 7.88 -3.28 10.47
N TRP A 105 6.78 -3.47 11.21
CA TRP A 105 5.84 -4.54 10.91
C TRP A 105 4.92 -4.18 9.74
N LEU A 106 4.60 -5.18 8.92
CA LEU A 106 3.67 -5.01 7.81
C LEU A 106 2.25 -4.65 8.29
N SER A 107 1.80 -5.23 9.38
CA SER A 107 0.48 -5.00 9.99
C SER A 107 0.62 -4.32 11.36
N PRO A 108 -0.32 -3.45 11.78
CA PRO A 108 -1.55 -3.06 11.08
C PRO A 108 -1.27 -2.23 9.82
N TYR A 109 -2.00 -2.55 8.73
CA TYR A 109 -1.80 -1.91 7.42
C TYR A 109 -2.12 -0.43 7.45
N ARG A 110 -1.16 0.39 7.03
CA ARG A 110 -1.32 1.84 6.96
C ARG A 110 -1.51 2.28 5.51
N LEU A 111 -2.64 2.95 5.26
CA LEU A 111 -2.98 3.48 3.94
C LEU A 111 -3.35 4.96 4.04
N TYR A 112 -2.98 5.71 3.03
CA TYR A 112 -3.35 7.12 2.88
C TYR A 112 -4.36 7.28 1.76
N ALA A 113 -5.24 8.24 1.92
CA ALA A 113 -6.24 8.59 0.90
C ALA A 113 -6.53 10.10 0.95
N PRO A 114 -6.89 10.74 -0.18
CA PRO A 114 -7.22 12.17 -0.21
C PRO A 114 -8.53 12.49 0.54
N ARG A 115 -9.34 11.48 0.81
CA ARG A 115 -10.61 11.56 1.53
C ARG A 115 -10.61 10.65 2.76
N ARG A 116 -11.47 10.94 3.71
CA ARG A 116 -11.66 10.06 4.87
C ARG A 116 -12.28 8.74 4.42
N ILE A 117 -11.65 7.64 4.81
CA ILE A 117 -12.17 6.27 4.65
C ILE A 117 -12.47 5.74 6.05
N ASN A 118 -13.74 5.37 6.27
CA ASN A 118 -14.17 4.72 7.51
C ASN A 118 -14.06 3.21 7.30
N SER A 119 -13.22 2.56 8.08
CA SER A 119 -13.05 1.10 8.08
C SER A 119 -13.34 0.53 9.46
N ARG A 120 -13.95 -0.66 9.48
CA ARG A 120 -14.15 -1.46 10.70
C ARG A 120 -13.06 -2.52 10.88
N LEU A 121 -12.09 -2.59 9.96
CA LEU A 121 -10.99 -3.55 10.02
C LEU A 121 -9.99 -3.11 11.09
N SER A 122 -9.81 -3.94 12.12
CA SER A 122 -8.89 -3.66 13.23
C SER A 122 -7.43 -3.63 12.79
N TYR A 123 -7.12 -4.34 11.72
CA TYR A 123 -5.78 -4.50 11.15
C TYR A 123 -5.45 -3.48 10.03
N ALA A 124 -6.36 -2.51 9.74
CA ALA A 124 -6.12 -1.46 8.75
C ALA A 124 -6.38 -0.07 9.33
N ARG A 125 -5.46 0.85 9.07
CA ARG A 125 -5.52 2.26 9.47
C ARG A 125 -5.52 3.14 8.23
N PHE A 126 -6.55 3.96 8.10
CA PHE A 126 -6.67 4.93 7.01
C PHE A 126 -6.47 6.34 7.56
N SER A 127 -5.50 7.06 7.02
CA SER A 127 -5.27 8.46 7.30
C SER A 127 -5.65 9.32 6.09
N LYS A 128 -6.34 10.45 6.33
CA LYS A 128 -6.56 11.44 5.28
C LYS A 128 -5.25 12.15 5.00
N ARG A 129 -4.65 11.86 3.85
CA ARG A 129 -3.38 12.45 3.39
C ARG A 129 -3.34 12.42 1.86
N VAL A 130 -2.98 13.53 1.26
CA VAL A 130 -2.74 13.62 -0.18
C VAL A 130 -1.30 13.21 -0.45
N VAL A 131 -1.12 12.29 -1.39
CA VAL A 131 0.18 11.85 -1.88
C VAL A 131 0.18 12.05 -3.38
N ASP A 132 1.17 12.77 -3.90
CA ASP A 132 1.34 12.98 -5.32
C ASP A 132 1.75 11.66 -6.00
N GLU A 133 1.29 11.45 -7.23
CA GLU A 133 1.60 10.25 -8.00
C GLU A 133 3.12 10.08 -8.20
N ALA A 134 3.86 11.18 -8.31
CA ALA A 134 5.32 11.19 -8.41
C ALA A 134 6.01 10.56 -7.19
N ASP A 135 5.38 10.61 -6.01
CA ASP A 135 5.87 10.03 -4.76
C ASP A 135 5.45 8.57 -4.56
N VAL A 136 4.90 7.93 -5.62
CA VAL A 136 4.38 6.55 -5.56
C VAL A 136 5.18 5.65 -6.49
N THR A 137 5.41 4.42 -6.04
CA THR A 137 5.90 3.30 -6.84
C THR A 137 4.92 2.14 -6.79
N TRP A 138 4.94 1.29 -7.81
CA TRP A 138 4.11 0.09 -7.84
C TRP A 138 4.95 -1.13 -7.45
N LEU A 139 4.62 -1.76 -6.32
CA LEU A 139 5.30 -2.91 -5.81
C LEU A 139 4.31 -4.07 -5.64
N ARG A 140 4.57 -5.19 -6.31
CA ARG A 140 3.70 -6.39 -6.28
C ARG A 140 2.22 -6.09 -6.58
N GLY A 141 1.94 -5.10 -7.46
CA GLY A 141 0.58 -4.68 -7.83
C GLY A 141 -0.11 -3.73 -6.85
N LEU A 142 0.61 -3.24 -5.85
CA LEU A 142 0.14 -2.22 -4.90
C LEU A 142 0.86 -0.89 -5.13
N PRO A 143 0.17 0.25 -5.03
CA PRO A 143 0.81 1.55 -4.96
C PRO A 143 1.39 1.73 -3.55
N VAL A 144 2.67 2.04 -3.48
CA VAL A 144 3.44 2.21 -2.25
C VAL A 144 4.16 3.54 -2.30
N THR A 145 4.24 4.28 -1.22
CA THR A 145 5.04 5.51 -1.17
C THR A 145 6.52 5.20 -1.42
N ARG A 146 7.21 6.06 -2.20
CA ARG A 146 8.65 5.94 -2.46
C ARG A 146 9.45 6.16 -1.17
N LEU A 147 10.75 5.88 -1.20
CA LEU A 147 11.64 5.94 -0.02
C LEU A 147 11.54 7.29 0.70
N GLU A 148 11.67 8.39 -0.05
CA GLU A 148 11.68 9.76 0.47
C GLU A 148 10.35 10.10 1.16
N ARG A 149 9.27 9.77 0.47
CA ARG A 149 7.91 10.00 0.98
C ARG A 149 7.62 9.12 2.19
N THR A 150 8.05 7.86 2.17
CA THR A 150 7.88 6.93 3.30
C THR A 150 8.58 7.46 4.55
N LEU A 151 9.84 7.90 4.45
CA LEU A 151 10.57 8.48 5.59
C LEU A 151 9.88 9.72 6.15
N MET A 152 9.41 10.62 5.29
CA MET A 152 8.64 11.78 5.73
C MET A 152 7.34 11.34 6.45
N ASP A 153 6.65 10.36 5.90
CA ASP A 153 5.39 9.88 6.46
C ASP A 153 5.57 9.19 7.81
N LEU A 154 6.68 8.47 8.05
CA LEU A 154 7.04 7.91 9.37
C LEU A 154 7.15 9.03 10.43
N CYS A 155 7.76 10.15 10.08
CA CYS A 155 7.81 11.32 10.97
C CYS A 155 6.42 11.93 11.24
N LEU A 156 5.58 12.03 10.19
CA LEU A 156 4.21 12.54 10.31
C LEU A 156 3.28 11.62 11.13
N ASP A 157 3.58 10.34 11.15
CA ASP A 157 2.86 9.33 11.92
C ASP A 157 3.42 9.16 13.34
N PHE A 158 4.45 9.95 13.72
CA PHE A 158 5.11 9.94 15.02
C PHE A 158 5.69 8.57 15.40
N GLU A 159 6.27 7.88 14.42
CA GLU A 159 6.98 6.63 14.68
C GLU A 159 8.24 6.87 15.54
N ASP A 160 8.74 5.83 16.19
CA ASP A 160 9.91 5.93 17.05
C ASP A 160 11.13 6.48 16.29
N PRO A 161 11.82 7.52 16.81
CA PRO A 161 12.93 8.16 16.13
C PRO A 161 14.05 7.20 15.77
N SER A 162 14.33 6.19 16.61
CA SER A 162 15.38 5.20 16.35
C SER A 162 15.02 4.28 15.16
N LEU A 163 13.76 3.92 15.02
CA LEU A 163 13.27 3.15 13.88
C LEU A 163 13.31 3.98 12.58
N VAL A 164 12.94 5.27 12.67
CA VAL A 164 13.04 6.20 11.52
C VAL A 164 14.50 6.38 11.09
N GLU A 165 15.44 6.49 12.02
CA GLU A 165 16.87 6.58 11.72
C GLU A 165 17.39 5.30 11.05
N ASN A 166 17.00 4.12 11.53
CA ASN A 166 17.32 2.85 10.88
C ASN A 166 16.77 2.81 9.45
N ALA A 167 15.50 3.21 9.25
CA ALA A 167 14.90 3.28 7.93
C ALA A 167 15.66 4.24 6.99
N LEU A 168 16.14 5.38 7.49
CA LEU A 168 16.94 6.31 6.70
C LEU A 168 18.29 5.68 6.29
N ARG A 169 18.98 4.98 7.20
CA ARG A 169 20.23 4.28 6.87
C ARG A 169 20.03 3.21 5.80
N ASP A 170 18.94 2.45 5.90
CA ASP A 170 18.63 1.44 4.89
C ASP A 170 18.25 2.08 3.55
N ALA A 171 17.40 3.12 3.56
CA ALA A 171 17.05 3.87 2.37
C ALA A 171 18.28 4.50 1.68
N THR A 172 19.30 4.89 2.45
CA THR A 172 20.58 5.38 1.90
C THR A 172 21.32 4.30 1.11
N ARG A 173 21.27 3.05 1.55
CA ARG A 173 21.86 1.91 0.81
C ARG A 173 21.08 1.57 -0.45
N GLU A 174 19.77 1.83 -0.44
CA GLU A 174 18.86 1.64 -1.58
C GLU A 174 18.89 2.82 -2.58
N GLY A 175 19.69 3.86 -2.34
CA GLY A 175 19.91 4.97 -3.27
C GLY A 175 18.83 6.05 -3.19
N ILE A 176 18.44 6.45 -1.99
CA ILE A 176 17.50 7.55 -1.74
C ILE A 176 17.92 8.85 -2.41
N ASP A 177 16.96 9.61 -2.94
CA ASP A 177 17.14 10.99 -3.40
C ASP A 177 17.04 11.97 -2.22
N PHE A 178 18.21 12.38 -1.69
CA PHE A 178 18.28 13.32 -0.57
C PHE A 178 17.74 14.72 -0.92
N GLU A 179 17.83 15.16 -2.18
CA GLU A 179 17.31 16.46 -2.59
C GLU A 179 15.77 16.43 -2.56
N HIS A 180 15.19 15.37 -3.10
CA HIS A 180 13.73 15.19 -3.04
C HIS A 180 13.23 15.03 -1.60
N LEU A 181 13.93 14.26 -0.76
CA LEU A 181 13.60 14.16 0.68
C LEU A 181 13.60 15.55 1.35
N ARG A 182 14.62 16.37 1.08
CA ARG A 182 14.73 17.74 1.62
C ARG A 182 13.59 18.63 1.14
N GLU A 183 13.21 18.53 -0.13
CA GLU A 183 12.06 19.25 -0.68
C GLU A 183 10.76 18.86 0.03
N LEU A 184 10.50 17.56 0.21
CA LEU A 184 9.31 17.07 0.90
C LEU A 184 9.24 17.59 2.33
N ILE A 185 10.36 17.56 3.07
CA ILE A 185 10.45 18.07 4.44
C ILE A 185 10.22 19.58 4.48
N SER A 186 10.79 20.35 3.53
CA SER A 186 10.68 21.80 3.50
C SER A 186 9.24 22.30 3.31
N LYS A 187 8.41 21.51 2.68
CA LYS A 187 6.99 21.78 2.47
C LYS A 187 6.13 21.51 3.73
N GLN A 188 6.72 20.90 4.77
CA GLN A 188 5.99 20.60 6.00
C GLN A 188 5.96 21.79 6.95
N PRO A 189 4.94 21.91 7.83
CA PRO A 189 4.88 22.95 8.84
C PRO A 189 6.11 22.91 9.76
N THR A 190 6.76 24.05 9.97
CA THR A 190 7.92 24.16 10.85
C THR A 190 7.57 24.11 12.34
N ARG A 191 6.29 24.05 12.68
CA ARG A 191 5.77 24.02 14.06
C ARG A 191 4.96 22.75 14.31
N GLY A 192 5.12 22.17 15.48
CA GLY A 192 4.39 20.98 15.92
C GLY A 192 5.30 19.83 16.31
N ALA A 193 4.70 18.74 16.81
CA ALA A 193 5.45 17.61 17.36
C ALA A 193 6.32 16.86 16.32
N ALA A 194 5.91 16.83 15.05
CA ALA A 194 6.71 16.24 13.97
C ALA A 194 7.96 17.05 13.62
N SER A 195 8.02 18.34 13.99
CA SER A 195 9.11 19.25 13.64
C SER A 195 10.46 18.79 14.18
N ALA A 196 10.50 18.18 15.38
CA ALA A 196 11.71 17.63 15.96
C ALA A 196 12.20 16.42 15.15
N LEU A 197 11.30 15.51 14.78
CA LEU A 197 11.62 14.34 13.96
C LEU A 197 12.14 14.75 12.58
N PHE A 198 11.51 15.74 11.93
CA PHE A 198 11.99 16.26 10.66
C PHE A 198 13.40 16.86 10.76
N ARG A 199 13.69 17.58 11.83
CA ARG A 199 15.03 18.13 12.05
C ARG A 199 16.06 17.02 12.22
N THR A 200 15.80 16.03 13.09
CA THR A 200 16.68 14.87 13.27
C THR A 200 16.88 14.13 11.95
N LEU A 201 15.80 13.88 11.19
CA LEU A 201 15.90 13.22 9.89
C LEU A 201 16.78 14.01 8.90
N ALA A 202 16.62 15.34 8.85
CA ALA A 202 17.40 16.21 7.96
C ALA A 202 18.89 16.26 8.38
N GLU A 203 19.20 16.34 9.68
CA GLU A 203 20.57 16.33 10.22
C GLU A 203 21.27 15.00 9.94
N THR A 204 20.59 13.87 10.18
CA THR A 204 21.13 12.54 9.90
C THR A 204 21.34 12.32 8.40
N ALA A 205 20.39 12.78 7.56
CA ALA A 205 20.52 12.69 6.10
C ALA A 205 21.74 13.49 5.57
N ALA A 206 21.99 14.68 6.12
CA ALA A 206 23.15 15.48 5.76
C ALA A 206 24.45 14.77 6.11
N SER A 207 24.56 14.22 7.32
CA SER A 207 25.73 13.47 7.78
C SER A 207 26.02 12.22 6.93
N LEU A 208 24.99 11.47 6.57
CA LEU A 208 25.14 10.26 5.73
C LEU A 208 25.58 10.60 4.31
N ARG A 209 25.10 11.73 3.76
CA ARG A 209 25.51 12.20 2.44
C ARG A 209 26.99 12.59 2.40
N GLU A 210 27.48 13.29 3.41
CA GLU A 210 28.89 13.70 3.51
C GLU A 210 29.84 12.50 3.68
N GLY A 211 29.42 11.47 4.42
CA GLY A 211 30.18 10.23 4.62
C GLY A 211 30.18 9.28 3.41
N SER A 212 29.32 9.50 2.42
CA SER A 212 29.21 8.68 1.20
C SER A 212 29.94 9.28 0.00
N THR A 213 30.61 10.41 0.15
CA THR A 213 31.47 10.98 -0.92
C THR A 213 32.82 10.28 -0.87
N PRO A 214 33.27 9.58 -1.95
CA PRO A 214 34.52 8.83 -2.00
C PRO A 214 35.76 9.74 -1.95
#